data_4dbad50990837d7de92d43ac3ac326c7
#
_entry.id   4dbad50990837d7de92d43ac3ac326c7
#
_cell.length_a   1.000
_cell.length_b   1.000
_cell.length_c   1.000
_cell.angle_alpha   90.00
_cell.angle_beta   90.00
_cell.angle_gamma   90.00
#
_symmetry.space_group_name_H-M   'P 1'
#
loop_
_entity.id
_entity.type
_entity.pdbx_description
1 polymer ?
#
loop_
_entity_poly.entity_id
_entity_poly.type
_entity_poly.pdbx_seq_one_letter_code
_entity_poly.pdbx_strand_id
1 'polypeptide(L)'
;PPVCRRCRSRLRPICWNNRRRRMHRADRPCPSGSAFCWRILPCWPKPPPGTRTAARQRRPPRRKRSGKHRTYPQLPRTKWKNLSGSGREYVNAQGISLFNRTEKTVDLAAIAQAGSSLHFQPAEAGPQILILHTHSTEAYAQDSAAPYQESGTARTTDPSYNIIKVGEEITRIFEEMGLSVIHDTNLYDYPDYNGAYERSKAAAAQYLAQYPTLQMVLDVHRDALVGADGTVYKPVLQIDGVKTAQVMLLVGSDDAGAVFPDWTEHMALAMELQQQMNSLWPGLARPITLRTARFNQQMTKGSLLVEVGSHGNTLDEALAGARLFARSAAKVLLTRVG
;
A
#
# COMPACT_ATOMS: atom_id res chain seq x y z
N PRO A 1 22.53 2.09 -53.57
CA PRO A 1 21.97 0.93 -54.25
C PRO A 1 22.78 -0.32 -53.96
N PRO A 2 22.28 -1.50 -53.82
CA PRO A 2 20.90 -1.89 -54.02
C PRO A 2 20.27 -2.68 -52.87
N VAL A 3 18.97 -2.79 -52.96
CA VAL A 3 17.95 -3.61 -52.30
C VAL A 3 18.33 -5.09 -52.20
N CYS A 4 18.09 -5.72 -51.02
CA CYS A 4 17.88 -7.15 -50.96
C CYS A 4 16.50 -7.44 -50.33
N ARG A 5 15.61 -7.96 -51.17
CA ARG A 5 14.30 -8.54 -50.81
C ARG A 5 14.50 -10.01 -50.49
N ARG A 6 13.61 -10.51 -49.61
CA ARG A 6 13.20 -11.88 -49.28
C ARG A 6 13.78 -12.44 -47.97
N CYS A 7 12.84 -12.57 -46.99
CA CYS A 7 12.38 -13.90 -46.61
C CYS A 7 11.02 -13.81 -45.91
N ARG A 8 10.00 -14.33 -46.61
CA ARG A 8 8.73 -14.77 -46.02
C ARG A 8 8.94 -16.23 -45.56
N SER A 9 8.44 -16.58 -44.37
CA SER A 9 7.53 -17.70 -44.18
C SER A 9 7.63 -18.35 -42.79
N ARG A 10 6.50 -18.44 -42.22
CA ARG A 10 5.74 -19.55 -41.60
C ARG A 10 5.75 -19.60 -40.08
N LEU A 11 4.64 -19.15 -39.56
CA LEU A 11 4.02 -19.54 -38.30
C LEU A 11 3.76 -21.06 -38.26
N ARG A 12 4.10 -21.71 -37.16
CA ARG A 12 3.41 -22.89 -36.64
C ARG A 12 3.37 -22.87 -35.12
N PRO A 13 2.26 -23.30 -34.49
CA PRO A 13 2.07 -23.29 -33.04
C PRO A 13 2.67 -24.56 -32.43
N ILE A 14 3.23 -24.43 -31.21
CA ILE A 14 3.69 -25.60 -30.42
C ILE A 14 2.75 -25.78 -29.22
N CYS A 15 2.06 -26.92 -29.27
CA CYS A 15 1.25 -27.47 -28.18
C CYS A 15 2.12 -27.85 -26.96
N TRP A 16 1.55 -27.58 -25.80
CA TRP A 16 1.97 -28.19 -24.52
C TRP A 16 1.84 -29.70 -24.58
N ASN A 17 2.88 -30.41 -24.16
CA ASN A 17 2.69 -31.73 -23.57
C ASN A 17 3.71 -32.01 -22.47
N ASN A 18 3.17 -32.38 -21.34
CA ASN A 18 3.77 -32.69 -20.05
C ASN A 18 4.32 -34.12 -20.07
N ARG A 19 5.61 -34.36 -19.80
CA ARG A 19 6.07 -35.62 -19.19
C ARG A 19 7.48 -35.53 -18.61
N ARG A 20 7.56 -35.87 -17.32
CA ARG A 20 8.79 -36.17 -16.55
C ARG A 20 9.65 -37.21 -17.27
N ARG A 21 10.99 -37.05 -17.26
CA ARG A 21 11.97 -38.16 -16.99
C ARG A 21 13.38 -37.61 -16.73
N ARG A 22 14.05 -38.36 -15.88
CA ARG A 22 15.37 -38.35 -15.26
C ARG A 22 16.57 -38.14 -16.19
N MET A 23 17.61 -37.53 -15.58
CA MET A 23 19.06 -37.66 -15.69
C MET A 23 19.67 -38.41 -16.89
N HIS A 24 20.68 -37.80 -17.52
CA HIS A 24 22.07 -38.34 -17.58
C HIS A 24 23.04 -37.27 -18.11
N ARG A 25 24.28 -37.32 -17.57
CA ARG A 25 25.45 -36.52 -17.93
C ARG A 25 25.92 -36.78 -19.36
N ALA A 26 26.47 -35.79 -20.02
CA ALA A 26 27.73 -35.92 -20.80
C ALA A 26 28.26 -34.52 -21.21
N ASP A 27 29.58 -34.38 -21.00
CA ASP A 27 30.42 -33.23 -21.33
C ASP A 27 30.64 -33.09 -22.85
N ARG A 28 30.87 -31.85 -23.31
CA ARG A 28 31.96 -31.33 -24.15
C ARG A 28 31.55 -30.08 -24.98
N PRO A 29 32.48 -29.32 -25.65
CA PRO A 29 32.92 -28.01 -25.16
C PRO A 29 32.54 -26.85 -26.12
N CYS A 30 32.69 -25.59 -25.64
CA CYS A 30 32.59 -24.37 -26.41
C CYS A 30 33.76 -24.15 -27.37
N PRO A 31 33.57 -23.43 -28.48
CA PRO A 31 34.61 -22.56 -29.00
C PRO A 31 34.20 -21.07 -29.10
N SER A 32 35.06 -20.30 -28.50
CA SER A 32 35.53 -18.95 -28.82
C SER A 32 34.57 -17.81 -29.23
N GLY A 33 34.55 -16.77 -28.42
CA GLY A 33 34.78 -15.41 -28.86
C GLY A 33 33.73 -14.38 -28.47
N SER A 34 33.93 -13.71 -27.39
CA SER A 34 33.88 -12.30 -27.09
C SER A 34 33.27 -12.00 -25.71
N ALA A 35 34.03 -11.24 -24.94
CA ALA A 35 33.88 -10.97 -23.52
C ALA A 35 32.75 -9.98 -23.24
N PHE A 36 31.92 -10.33 -22.25
CA PHE A 36 31.42 -9.40 -21.24
C PHE A 36 31.34 -10.12 -19.89
N CYS A 37 32.25 -9.73 -19.01
CA CYS A 37 32.49 -10.33 -17.71
C CYS A 37 31.47 -9.79 -16.70
N TRP A 38 30.55 -10.63 -16.22
CA TRP A 38 29.80 -10.35 -14.99
C TRP A 38 30.59 -10.84 -13.80
N ARG A 39 30.90 -9.95 -12.87
CA ARG A 39 31.61 -10.26 -11.62
C ARG A 39 30.77 -11.21 -10.79
N ILE A 40 31.31 -12.43 -10.62
CA ILE A 40 30.81 -13.43 -9.69
C ILE A 40 31.34 -13.07 -8.31
N LEU A 41 30.43 -12.93 -7.32
CA LEU A 41 30.77 -12.84 -5.90
C LEU A 41 31.33 -14.17 -5.41
N PRO A 42 32.29 -14.17 -4.46
CA PRO A 42 32.99 -15.39 -4.04
C PRO A 42 32.13 -16.31 -3.19
N CYS A 43 32.11 -17.60 -3.54
CA CYS A 43 31.57 -18.66 -2.70
C CYS A 43 32.40 -18.81 -1.41
N TRP A 44 31.74 -18.78 -0.27
CA TRP A 44 32.35 -19.14 1.00
C TRP A 44 32.52 -20.68 1.10
N PRO A 45 33.66 -21.17 1.58
CA PRO A 45 33.88 -22.62 1.77
C PRO A 45 33.12 -23.13 2.99
N LYS A 46 32.55 -24.33 2.86
CA LYS A 46 31.91 -25.06 3.97
C LYS A 46 32.97 -25.50 5.00
N PRO A 47 32.67 -25.43 6.30
CA PRO A 47 33.56 -25.94 7.34
C PRO A 47 33.60 -27.51 7.34
N PRO A 48 34.71 -28.13 7.75
CA PRO A 48 34.85 -29.58 7.82
C PRO A 48 34.05 -30.20 8.97
N PRO A 49 33.71 -31.48 8.91
CA PRO A 49 32.95 -32.17 9.96
C PRO A 49 33.79 -32.37 11.21
N GLY A 50 33.37 -31.68 12.30
CA GLY A 50 34.01 -31.85 13.60
C GLY A 50 33.56 -33.09 14.34
N THR A 51 34.53 -33.80 14.90
CA THR A 51 34.43 -34.96 15.78
C THR A 51 33.64 -34.66 17.05
N ARG A 52 32.64 -35.51 17.34
CA ARG A 52 31.84 -35.45 18.58
C ARG A 52 32.70 -35.99 19.74
N THR A 53 33.14 -35.10 20.62
CA THR A 53 33.52 -35.48 21.98
C THR A 53 32.42 -35.14 22.96
N ALA A 54 31.89 -36.15 23.65
CA ALA A 54 30.85 -36.02 24.64
C ALA A 54 31.38 -35.33 25.90
N ALA A 55 31.17 -34.03 26.05
CA ALA A 55 31.39 -33.31 27.29
C ALA A 55 30.07 -33.27 28.09
N ARG A 56 30.08 -33.91 29.25
CA ARG A 56 29.02 -33.93 30.27
C ARG A 56 28.76 -32.51 30.75
N GLN A 57 27.70 -31.88 30.24
CA GLN A 57 27.24 -30.54 30.70
C GLN A 57 26.62 -30.68 32.08
N ARG A 58 27.23 -30.07 33.10
CA ARG A 58 26.67 -29.85 34.43
C ARG A 58 25.56 -28.79 34.31
N ARG A 59 24.33 -29.12 34.76
CA ARG A 59 23.22 -28.20 34.84
C ARG A 59 23.58 -26.99 35.76
N PRO A 60 23.37 -25.73 35.33
CA PRO A 60 23.54 -24.59 36.23
C PRO A 60 22.46 -24.59 37.32
N PRO A 61 22.73 -24.03 38.51
CA PRO A 61 21.79 -24.01 39.61
C PRO A 61 20.55 -23.14 39.27
N ARG A 62 19.35 -23.66 39.60
CA ARG A 62 18.07 -23.00 39.46
C ARG A 62 18.08 -21.69 40.24
N ARG A 63 18.21 -20.54 39.57
CA ARG A 63 17.97 -19.21 40.17
C ARG A 63 16.47 -19.12 40.53
N LYS A 64 16.19 -18.94 41.82
CA LYS A 64 14.85 -18.57 42.30
C LYS A 64 14.46 -17.25 41.64
N ARG A 65 13.49 -17.26 40.73
CA ARG A 65 12.87 -16.06 40.19
C ARG A 65 12.01 -15.44 41.31
N SER A 66 12.49 -14.35 41.90
CA SER A 66 11.64 -13.44 42.66
C SER A 66 10.63 -12.83 41.71
N GLY A 67 9.38 -13.27 41.79
CA GLY A 67 8.28 -12.77 40.98
C GLY A 67 7.96 -11.32 41.36
N LYS A 68 8.59 -10.35 40.74
CA LYS A 68 7.98 -9.04 40.59
C LYS A 68 7.03 -9.16 39.42
N HIS A 69 5.74 -9.24 39.67
CA HIS A 69 4.71 -9.07 38.63
C HIS A 69 4.96 -7.69 37.99
N ARG A 70 5.54 -7.67 36.79
CA ARG A 70 5.45 -6.51 35.92
C ARG A 70 3.99 -6.40 35.51
N THR A 71 3.27 -5.47 36.07
CA THR A 71 2.00 -5.02 35.52
C THR A 71 2.33 -4.36 34.17
N TYR A 72 2.06 -5.08 33.10
CA TYR A 72 2.05 -4.48 31.77
C TYR A 72 0.92 -3.43 31.75
N PRO A 73 1.14 -2.24 31.17
CA PRO A 73 0.05 -1.29 30.96
C PRO A 73 -1.06 -2.02 30.21
N GLN A 74 -2.28 -1.91 30.72
CA GLN A 74 -3.46 -2.48 30.08
C GLN A 74 -3.56 -1.87 28.70
N LEU A 75 -3.53 -2.69 27.64
CA LEU A 75 -3.78 -2.25 26.27
C LEU A 75 -5.10 -1.47 26.24
N PRO A 76 -5.17 -0.30 25.58
CA PRO A 76 -6.39 0.48 25.48
C PRO A 76 -7.52 -0.40 24.93
N ARG A 77 -8.71 -0.30 25.54
CA ARG A 77 -9.87 -1.09 25.09
C ARG A 77 -10.20 -0.75 23.65
N THR A 78 -9.99 -1.67 22.75
CA THR A 78 -10.30 -1.50 21.33
C THR A 78 -11.77 -1.88 21.12
N LYS A 79 -12.59 -0.95 20.60
CA LYS A 79 -13.98 -1.21 20.23
C LYS A 79 -14.10 -1.35 18.72
N TRP A 80 -14.88 -2.34 18.32
CA TRP A 80 -15.26 -2.53 16.92
C TRP A 80 -16.33 -1.54 16.55
N LYS A 81 -16.22 -0.92 15.38
CA LYS A 81 -17.23 -0.04 14.85
C LYS A 81 -17.25 -0.14 13.33
N ASN A 82 -18.44 -0.37 12.77
CA ASN A 82 -18.67 -0.09 11.36
C ASN A 82 -18.95 1.40 11.25
N LEU A 83 -18.12 2.13 10.54
CA LEU A 83 -18.24 3.58 10.35
C LEU A 83 -19.01 3.87 9.07
N SER A 84 -20.34 3.86 9.17
CA SER A 84 -21.23 4.46 8.17
C SER A 84 -21.49 5.92 8.53
N GLY A 85 -21.63 6.79 7.53
CA GLY A 85 -21.84 8.21 7.77
C GLY A 85 -23.30 8.54 8.08
N SER A 86 -23.53 9.21 9.21
CA SER A 86 -24.81 9.82 9.58
C SER A 86 -24.58 11.10 10.39
N GLY A 87 -25.43 12.09 10.23
CA GLY A 87 -25.35 13.39 10.93
C GLY A 87 -25.25 14.58 9.98
N ARG A 88 -25.18 15.79 10.52
CA ARG A 88 -25.24 17.04 9.73
C ARG A 88 -24.02 17.27 8.81
N GLU A 89 -22.88 16.71 9.18
CA GLU A 89 -21.62 16.84 8.42
C GLU A 89 -21.50 15.80 7.30
N TYR A 90 -22.47 14.89 7.20
CA TYR A 90 -22.47 13.83 6.20
C TYR A 90 -23.40 14.17 5.04
N VAL A 91 -22.87 14.10 3.84
CA VAL A 91 -23.64 14.20 2.59
C VAL A 91 -23.72 12.81 1.97
N ASN A 92 -24.95 12.32 1.76
CA ASN A 92 -25.18 11.03 1.13
C ASN A 92 -26.04 11.25 -0.13
N ALA A 93 -25.50 10.96 -1.29
CA ALA A 93 -26.19 11.07 -2.57
C ALA A 93 -25.67 10.01 -3.55
N GLN A 94 -26.56 9.38 -4.29
CA GLN A 94 -26.24 8.44 -5.38
C GLN A 94 -25.28 7.29 -4.98
N GLY A 95 -25.40 6.81 -3.75
CA GLY A 95 -24.53 5.76 -3.22
C GLY A 95 -23.15 6.26 -2.74
N ILE A 96 -22.90 7.56 -2.81
CA ILE A 96 -21.71 8.21 -2.24
C ILE A 96 -22.01 8.65 -0.81
N SER A 97 -21.03 8.47 0.06
CA SER A 97 -21.04 9.02 1.42
C SER A 97 -19.80 9.91 1.61
N LEU A 98 -20.03 11.16 1.93
CA LEU A 98 -19.01 12.18 2.15
C LEU A 98 -19.12 12.75 3.56
N PHE A 99 -17.98 12.86 4.25
CA PHE A 99 -17.82 13.62 5.48
C PHE A 99 -17.09 14.93 5.16
N ASN A 100 -17.85 16.02 5.02
CA ASN A 100 -17.32 17.33 4.70
C ASN A 100 -16.82 18.03 5.98
N ARG A 101 -15.53 18.32 6.03
CA ARG A 101 -14.86 19.05 7.12
C ARG A 101 -14.32 20.41 6.68
N THR A 102 -14.95 20.98 5.67
CA THR A 102 -14.62 22.31 5.11
C THR A 102 -15.86 23.20 5.13
N GLU A 103 -15.68 24.48 4.85
CA GLU A 103 -16.77 25.42 4.66
C GLU A 103 -17.36 25.39 3.24
N LYS A 104 -16.84 24.49 2.37
CA LYS A 104 -17.28 24.40 0.97
C LYS A 104 -18.65 23.72 0.87
N THR A 105 -19.49 24.28 0.01
CA THR A 105 -20.66 23.56 -0.51
C THR A 105 -20.21 22.57 -1.57
N VAL A 106 -20.59 21.31 -1.42
CA VAL A 106 -20.17 20.23 -2.32
C VAL A 106 -21.38 19.69 -3.07
N ASP A 107 -21.42 19.94 -4.37
CA ASP A 107 -22.40 19.34 -5.28
C ASP A 107 -21.85 18.03 -5.86
N LEU A 108 -22.18 16.91 -5.20
CA LEU A 108 -21.74 15.58 -5.61
C LEU A 108 -22.24 15.21 -7.01
N ALA A 109 -23.43 15.67 -7.42
CA ALA A 109 -23.97 15.35 -8.75
C ALA A 109 -23.18 16.08 -9.86
N ALA A 110 -22.89 17.37 -9.67
CA ALA A 110 -22.07 18.11 -10.61
C ALA A 110 -20.64 17.57 -10.69
N ILE A 111 -20.03 17.17 -9.55
CA ILE A 111 -18.70 16.57 -9.52
C ILE A 111 -18.69 15.21 -10.24
N ALA A 112 -19.69 14.35 -10.00
CA ALA A 112 -19.82 13.06 -10.70
C ALA A 112 -19.99 13.25 -12.22
N GLN A 113 -20.75 14.26 -12.64
CA GLN A 113 -20.96 14.57 -14.06
C GLN A 113 -19.69 15.07 -14.73
N ALA A 114 -18.90 15.90 -14.05
CA ALA A 114 -17.62 16.40 -14.56
C ALA A 114 -16.57 15.29 -14.68
N GLY A 115 -16.59 14.35 -13.74
CA GLY A 115 -15.66 13.23 -13.70
C GLY A 115 -14.21 13.62 -13.36
N SER A 116 -13.30 12.67 -13.50
CA SER A 116 -11.86 12.86 -13.34
C SER A 116 -11.16 12.75 -14.70
N SER A 117 -10.24 13.67 -14.97
CA SER A 117 -9.41 13.68 -16.18
C SER A 117 -8.19 12.74 -16.10
N LEU A 118 -8.09 11.92 -15.06
CA LEU A 118 -7.01 10.96 -14.92
C LEU A 118 -6.97 10.02 -16.13
N HIS A 119 -5.80 9.90 -16.73
CA HIS A 119 -5.54 8.99 -17.85
C HIS A 119 -4.16 8.37 -17.69
N PHE A 120 -4.02 7.09 -18.00
CA PHE A 120 -2.75 6.37 -17.98
C PHE A 120 -2.30 5.99 -19.37
N GLN A 121 -1.00 6.07 -19.61
CA GLN A 121 -0.36 5.36 -20.70
C GLN A 121 -0.36 3.86 -20.39
N PRO A 122 -0.21 2.98 -21.42
CA PRO A 122 -0.04 1.55 -21.19
C PRO A 122 1.15 1.26 -20.25
N ALA A 123 1.05 0.19 -19.46
CA ALA A 123 2.05 -0.16 -18.44
C ALA A 123 3.45 -0.39 -19.02
N GLU A 124 3.53 -0.79 -20.29
CA GLU A 124 4.80 -0.98 -21.03
C GLU A 124 5.55 0.34 -21.30
N ALA A 125 4.84 1.47 -21.27
CA ALA A 125 5.45 2.80 -21.42
C ALA A 125 6.22 3.25 -20.18
N GLY A 126 5.90 2.68 -19.01
CA GLY A 126 6.55 2.99 -17.75
C GLY A 126 5.60 2.95 -16.55
N PRO A 127 6.09 3.31 -15.35
CA PRO A 127 5.26 3.31 -14.15
C PRO A 127 4.14 4.35 -14.25
N GLN A 128 2.95 3.95 -13.81
CA GLN A 128 1.72 4.74 -13.85
C GLN A 128 1.38 5.35 -12.49
N ILE A 129 1.73 4.63 -11.42
CA ILE A 129 1.36 4.92 -10.04
C ILE A 129 2.60 4.94 -9.17
N LEU A 130 2.74 5.98 -8.35
CA LEU A 130 3.67 6.03 -7.23
C LEU A 130 2.90 5.79 -5.93
N ILE A 131 3.27 4.75 -5.18
CA ILE A 131 2.81 4.55 -3.81
C ILE A 131 3.91 5.03 -2.87
N LEU A 132 3.56 5.87 -1.90
CA LEU A 132 4.45 6.33 -0.83
C LEU A 132 3.70 6.44 0.49
N HIS A 133 4.42 6.74 1.57
CA HIS A 133 3.89 6.84 2.92
C HIS A 133 4.48 8.06 3.61
N THR A 134 3.76 9.19 3.60
CA THR A 134 4.21 10.41 4.30
C THR A 134 4.46 10.12 5.79
N HIS A 135 3.62 9.28 6.40
CA HIS A 135 3.83 8.78 7.76
C HIS A 135 4.22 7.30 7.77
N SER A 136 5.41 7.03 7.21
CA SER A 136 5.92 5.67 6.94
C SER A 136 6.09 4.80 8.19
N THR A 137 6.24 5.40 9.39
CA THR A 137 6.36 4.65 10.65
C THR A 137 5.00 4.24 11.24
N GLU A 138 3.87 4.63 10.65
CA GLU A 138 2.54 4.25 11.12
C GLU A 138 2.38 2.74 11.18
N ALA A 139 1.98 2.24 12.36
CA ALA A 139 1.80 0.81 12.61
C ALA A 139 0.41 0.53 13.18
N TYR A 140 0.10 -0.73 13.33
CA TYR A 140 -1.19 -1.23 13.78
C TYR A 140 -1.12 -1.81 15.20
N ALA A 141 -2.26 -2.12 15.81
CA ALA A 141 -2.29 -2.77 17.10
C ALA A 141 -1.56 -4.12 17.05
N GLN A 142 -0.72 -4.33 18.03
CA GLN A 142 -0.02 -5.60 18.18
C GLN A 142 -1.00 -6.70 18.58
N ASP A 143 -0.79 -7.88 18.04
CA ASP A 143 -1.31 -9.11 18.59
C ASP A 143 -0.17 -9.98 19.14
N SER A 144 -0.51 -11.07 19.80
CA SER A 144 0.47 -11.97 20.40
C SER A 144 1.34 -12.68 19.34
N ALA A 145 0.93 -12.68 18.08
CA ALA A 145 1.61 -13.38 16.99
C ALA A 145 2.66 -12.48 16.29
N ALA A 146 2.50 -11.17 16.38
CA ALA A 146 3.38 -10.21 15.70
C ALA A 146 3.83 -9.07 16.65
N PRO A 147 4.65 -9.36 17.69
CA PRO A 147 5.13 -8.33 18.60
C PRO A 147 6.22 -7.49 17.93
N TYR A 148 6.09 -6.18 17.97
CA TYR A 148 7.15 -5.22 17.64
C TYR A 148 7.41 -4.28 18.82
N GLN A 149 8.56 -3.63 18.84
CA GLN A 149 8.84 -2.64 19.88
C GLN A 149 8.12 -1.33 19.55
N GLU A 150 7.09 -1.03 20.30
CA GLU A 150 6.24 0.14 20.10
C GLU A 150 6.82 1.39 20.76
N SER A 151 6.72 2.52 20.09
CA SER A 151 7.09 3.85 20.61
C SER A 151 5.94 4.56 21.35
N GLY A 152 4.93 3.83 21.83
CA GLY A 152 3.78 4.37 22.58
C GLY A 152 2.70 5.04 21.74
N THR A 153 2.87 5.18 20.43
CA THR A 153 1.94 5.81 19.48
C THR A 153 1.55 4.91 18.31
N ALA A 154 1.70 3.59 18.45
CA ALA A 154 1.56 2.61 17.37
C ALA A 154 2.41 3.00 16.14
N ARG A 155 3.71 3.15 16.34
CA ARG A 155 4.70 3.48 15.30
C ARG A 155 5.93 2.60 15.43
N THR A 156 6.47 2.19 14.29
CA THR A 156 7.72 1.44 14.20
C THR A 156 8.45 1.72 12.89
N THR A 157 9.77 1.69 12.92
CA THR A 157 10.61 1.78 11.71
C THR A 157 10.77 0.43 11.01
N ASP A 158 10.28 -0.67 11.59
CA ASP A 158 10.32 -1.99 10.98
C ASP A 158 9.22 -2.10 9.90
N PRO A 159 9.60 -2.19 8.60
CA PRO A 159 8.63 -2.22 7.50
C PRO A 159 7.75 -3.48 7.50
N SER A 160 8.12 -4.51 8.27
CA SER A 160 7.31 -5.73 8.39
C SER A 160 6.03 -5.52 9.21
N TYR A 161 5.96 -4.44 9.99
CA TYR A 161 4.87 -4.19 10.95
C TYR A 161 4.20 -2.82 10.78
N ASN A 162 4.63 -2.02 9.82
CA ASN A 162 4.10 -0.69 9.59
C ASN A 162 3.34 -0.57 8.26
N ILE A 163 2.96 0.65 7.93
CA ILE A 163 2.15 0.97 6.74
C ILE A 163 2.83 0.59 5.43
N ILE A 164 4.16 0.49 5.40
CA ILE A 164 4.91 0.05 4.21
C ILE A 164 4.47 -1.36 3.81
N LYS A 165 4.22 -2.26 4.77
CA LYS A 165 3.71 -3.60 4.48
C LYS A 165 2.33 -3.58 3.80
N VAL A 166 1.51 -2.61 4.14
CA VAL A 166 0.20 -2.39 3.49
C VAL A 166 0.38 -1.89 2.06
N GLY A 167 1.31 -0.95 1.84
CA GLY A 167 1.68 -0.46 0.51
C GLY A 167 2.24 -1.57 -0.39
N GLU A 168 3.08 -2.47 0.17
CA GLU A 168 3.59 -3.65 -0.54
C GLU A 168 2.45 -4.55 -1.04
N GLU A 169 1.42 -4.79 -0.21
CA GLU A 169 0.28 -5.61 -0.61
C GLU A 169 -0.58 -4.92 -1.68
N ILE A 170 -0.78 -3.61 -1.61
CA ILE A 170 -1.49 -2.84 -2.66
C ILE A 170 -0.70 -2.91 -3.97
N THR A 171 0.61 -2.69 -3.93
CA THR A 171 1.52 -2.79 -5.09
C THR A 171 1.39 -4.14 -5.77
N ARG A 172 1.53 -5.22 -4.99
CA ARG A 172 1.43 -6.58 -5.49
C ARG A 172 0.11 -6.83 -6.25
N ILE A 173 -1.02 -6.37 -5.71
CA ILE A 173 -2.34 -6.54 -6.35
C ILE A 173 -2.45 -5.68 -7.62
N PHE A 174 -1.96 -4.45 -7.61
CA PHE A 174 -1.98 -3.58 -8.78
C PHE A 174 -1.18 -4.20 -9.93
N GLU A 175 0.02 -4.70 -9.64
CA GLU A 175 0.89 -5.37 -10.62
C GLU A 175 0.27 -6.67 -11.15
N GLU A 176 -0.31 -7.50 -10.27
CA GLU A 176 -1.06 -8.71 -10.68
C GLU A 176 -2.23 -8.40 -11.61
N MET A 177 -2.82 -7.21 -11.49
CA MET A 177 -3.93 -6.77 -12.34
C MET A 177 -3.48 -6.01 -13.59
N GLY A 178 -2.18 -5.78 -13.80
CA GLY A 178 -1.61 -5.19 -15.01
C GLY A 178 -1.31 -3.70 -14.92
N LEU A 179 -1.31 -3.10 -13.73
CA LEU A 179 -0.83 -1.73 -13.51
C LEU A 179 0.67 -1.73 -13.20
N SER A 180 1.38 -0.70 -13.65
CA SER A 180 2.81 -0.52 -13.36
C SER A 180 3.01 0.47 -12.22
N VAL A 181 3.69 0.02 -11.14
CA VAL A 181 3.75 0.74 -9.85
C VAL A 181 5.19 0.94 -9.41
N ILE A 182 5.49 2.11 -8.86
CA ILE A 182 6.67 2.32 -8.01
C ILE A 182 6.18 2.37 -6.55
N HIS A 183 6.76 1.56 -5.68
CA HIS A 183 6.54 1.62 -4.25
C HIS A 183 7.75 2.20 -3.54
N ASP A 184 7.61 3.41 -3.01
CA ASP A 184 8.62 4.09 -2.22
C ASP A 184 8.48 3.72 -0.74
N THR A 185 9.53 3.13 -0.18
CA THR A 185 9.59 2.62 1.19
C THR A 185 10.43 3.48 2.12
N ASN A 186 10.79 4.70 1.71
CA ASN A 186 11.55 5.62 2.53
C ASN A 186 10.78 6.09 3.77
N LEU A 187 11.50 6.34 4.87
CA LEU A 187 10.92 6.82 6.12
C LEU A 187 10.91 8.35 6.12
N TYR A 188 9.72 8.97 5.89
CA TYR A 188 9.59 10.43 5.82
C TYR A 188 9.28 11.09 7.18
N ASP A 189 8.75 10.34 8.14
CA ASP A 189 8.40 10.81 9.48
C ASP A 189 9.37 10.36 10.58
N TYR A 190 10.56 9.89 10.18
CA TYR A 190 11.63 9.47 11.08
C TYR A 190 12.99 10.05 10.63
N PRO A 191 13.87 10.52 11.56
CA PRO A 191 13.65 10.60 13.00
C PRO A 191 12.67 11.71 13.42
N ASP A 192 12.37 12.68 12.55
CA ASP A 192 11.52 13.82 12.84
C ASP A 192 10.14 13.66 12.19
N TYR A 193 9.10 13.71 13.02
CA TYR A 193 7.72 13.67 12.53
C TYR A 193 7.34 14.94 11.75
N ASN A 194 7.72 16.09 12.27
CA ASN A 194 7.46 17.38 11.63
C ASN A 194 8.22 17.49 10.31
N GLY A 195 7.59 18.06 9.29
CA GLY A 195 8.19 18.19 7.95
C GLY A 195 8.10 16.91 7.10
N ALA A 196 7.37 15.88 7.53
CA ALA A 196 7.19 14.64 6.75
C ALA A 196 6.57 14.92 5.39
N TYR A 197 5.55 15.79 5.32
CA TYR A 197 4.89 16.18 4.06
C TYR A 197 5.82 16.91 3.10
N GLU A 198 6.74 17.74 3.58
CA GLU A 198 7.74 18.41 2.74
C GLU A 198 8.75 17.40 2.17
N ARG A 199 9.17 16.42 2.99
CA ARG A 199 10.10 15.37 2.54
C ARG A 199 9.47 14.44 1.53
N SER A 200 8.25 13.94 1.79
CA SER A 200 7.52 13.08 0.84
C SER A 200 7.20 13.82 -0.46
N LYS A 201 6.84 15.12 -0.38
CA LYS A 201 6.64 15.96 -1.55
C LYS A 201 7.90 16.09 -2.40
N ALA A 202 9.05 16.32 -1.76
CA ALA A 202 10.33 16.44 -2.48
C ALA A 202 10.70 15.13 -3.19
N ALA A 203 10.49 13.99 -2.54
CA ALA A 203 10.71 12.68 -3.15
C ALA A 203 9.73 12.40 -4.30
N ALA A 204 8.44 12.66 -4.11
CA ALA A 204 7.46 12.51 -5.17
C ALA A 204 7.80 13.38 -6.40
N ALA A 205 8.27 14.62 -6.18
CA ALA A 205 8.69 15.49 -7.28
C ALA A 205 9.88 14.90 -8.07
N GLN A 206 10.82 14.22 -7.41
CA GLN A 206 11.93 13.53 -8.08
C GLN A 206 11.44 12.36 -8.93
N TYR A 207 10.51 11.53 -8.39
CA TYR A 207 9.91 10.44 -9.16
C TYR A 207 9.14 10.94 -10.37
N LEU A 208 8.34 11.99 -10.21
CA LEU A 208 7.58 12.60 -11.31
C LEU A 208 8.49 13.19 -12.41
N ALA A 209 9.63 13.76 -12.02
CA ALA A 209 10.63 14.23 -12.99
C ALA A 209 11.35 13.08 -13.71
N GLN A 210 11.60 11.98 -13.03
CA GLN A 210 12.27 10.81 -13.59
C GLN A 210 11.34 9.96 -14.47
N TYR A 211 10.06 9.87 -14.12
CA TYR A 211 9.06 9.03 -14.77
C TYR A 211 7.85 9.85 -15.21
N PRO A 212 7.87 10.46 -16.40
CA PRO A 212 6.77 11.29 -16.90
C PRO A 212 5.44 10.52 -17.08
N THR A 213 5.48 9.20 -17.08
CA THR A 213 4.29 8.32 -17.16
C THR A 213 3.51 8.23 -15.85
N LEU A 214 4.08 8.68 -14.72
CA LEU A 214 3.39 8.72 -13.44
C LEU A 214 2.27 9.77 -13.47
N GLN A 215 1.03 9.32 -13.30
CA GLN A 215 -0.17 10.16 -13.30
C GLN A 215 -0.92 10.09 -11.95
N MET A 216 -0.50 9.21 -11.04
CA MET A 216 -1.11 9.03 -9.74
C MET A 216 -0.04 8.93 -8.64
N VAL A 217 -0.23 9.66 -7.55
CA VAL A 217 0.50 9.49 -6.29
C VAL A 217 -0.49 9.04 -5.23
N LEU A 218 -0.31 7.85 -4.71
CA LEU A 218 -1.14 7.26 -3.66
C LEU A 218 -0.37 7.30 -2.34
N ASP A 219 -0.76 8.22 -1.46
CA ASP A 219 -0.20 8.34 -0.11
C ASP A 219 -0.99 7.43 0.84
N VAL A 220 -0.39 6.31 1.23
CA VAL A 220 -1.08 5.27 1.99
C VAL A 220 -0.75 5.41 3.48
N HIS A 221 -1.81 5.55 4.28
CA HIS A 221 -1.81 5.80 5.71
C HIS A 221 -2.72 4.83 6.46
N ARG A 222 -2.70 4.93 7.78
CA ARG A 222 -3.74 4.41 8.67
C ARG A 222 -4.28 5.54 9.54
N ASP A 223 -5.58 5.52 9.82
CA ASP A 223 -6.26 6.53 10.63
C ASP A 223 -5.91 6.43 12.13
N ALA A 224 -6.22 7.47 12.88
CA ALA A 224 -6.09 7.54 14.34
C ALA A 224 -7.46 7.86 14.96
N LEU A 225 -8.20 6.84 15.34
CA LEU A 225 -9.55 6.96 15.88
C LEU A 225 -9.54 6.78 17.40
N VAL A 226 -9.56 7.88 18.13
CA VAL A 226 -9.56 7.88 19.59
C VAL A 226 -10.76 8.68 20.09
N GLY A 227 -11.55 8.06 20.97
CA GLY A 227 -12.65 8.74 21.65
C GLY A 227 -12.15 9.70 22.72
N ALA A 228 -13.03 10.59 23.17
CA ALA A 228 -12.72 11.54 24.25
C ALA A 228 -12.34 10.86 25.56
N ASP A 229 -12.77 9.63 25.77
CA ASP A 229 -12.45 8.77 26.91
C ASP A 229 -11.15 7.95 26.73
N GLY A 230 -10.37 8.21 25.65
CA GLY A 230 -9.17 7.46 25.30
C GLY A 230 -9.46 6.10 24.66
N THR A 231 -10.72 5.75 24.42
CA THR A 231 -11.06 4.50 23.72
C THR A 231 -10.53 4.53 22.29
N VAL A 232 -9.73 3.53 21.91
CA VAL A 232 -9.28 3.33 20.54
C VAL A 232 -10.37 2.60 19.76
N TYR A 233 -10.78 3.18 18.63
CA TYR A 233 -11.73 2.55 17.71
C TYR A 233 -11.00 1.94 16.52
N LYS A 234 -11.44 0.75 16.12
CA LYS A 234 -11.01 0.14 14.86
C LYS A 234 -12.20 -0.01 13.91
N PRO A 235 -12.11 0.59 12.72
CA PRO A 235 -13.09 0.37 11.66
C PRO A 235 -12.87 -1.02 11.08
N VAL A 236 -13.82 -1.92 11.33
CA VAL A 236 -13.70 -3.32 10.91
C VAL A 236 -15.08 -3.87 10.54
N LEU A 237 -15.11 -4.70 9.52
CA LEU A 237 -16.25 -5.51 9.13
C LEU A 237 -15.78 -6.94 8.85
N GLN A 238 -16.73 -7.85 8.63
CA GLN A 238 -16.45 -9.22 8.24
C GLN A 238 -16.88 -9.42 6.79
N ILE A 239 -15.94 -9.78 5.94
CA ILE A 239 -16.18 -10.11 4.53
C ILE A 239 -15.72 -11.55 4.31
N ASP A 240 -16.61 -12.41 3.85
CA ASP A 240 -16.35 -13.83 3.62
C ASP A 240 -15.71 -14.55 4.82
N GLY A 241 -16.14 -14.18 6.03
CA GLY A 241 -15.62 -14.74 7.28
C GLY A 241 -14.29 -14.11 7.76
N VAL A 242 -13.66 -13.22 6.98
CA VAL A 242 -12.41 -12.58 7.32
C VAL A 242 -12.66 -11.19 7.93
N LYS A 243 -12.03 -10.93 9.08
CA LYS A 243 -12.01 -9.58 9.66
C LYS A 243 -11.19 -8.67 8.77
N THR A 244 -11.81 -7.59 8.31
CA THR A 244 -11.30 -6.71 7.27
C THR A 244 -11.38 -5.27 7.75
N ALA A 245 -10.28 -4.54 7.73
CA ALA A 245 -10.29 -3.12 8.03
C ALA A 245 -11.04 -2.36 6.93
N GLN A 246 -11.91 -1.41 7.33
CA GLN A 246 -12.54 -0.50 6.39
C GLN A 246 -11.50 0.49 5.85
N VAL A 247 -11.72 0.96 4.63
CA VAL A 247 -10.85 1.91 3.93
C VAL A 247 -11.55 3.26 3.78
N MET A 248 -10.82 4.34 4.00
CA MET A 248 -11.29 5.71 3.79
C MET A 248 -10.42 6.40 2.75
N LEU A 249 -11.06 7.12 1.83
CA LEU A 249 -10.39 8.03 0.92
C LEU A 249 -10.46 9.45 1.51
N LEU A 250 -9.33 10.14 1.52
CA LEU A 250 -9.25 11.51 1.96
C LEU A 250 -8.92 12.40 0.75
N VAL A 251 -9.73 13.42 0.57
CA VAL A 251 -9.55 14.45 -0.45
C VAL A 251 -9.24 15.77 0.24
N GLY A 252 -8.16 16.39 -0.17
CA GLY A 252 -7.81 17.75 0.24
C GLY A 252 -8.58 18.80 -0.55
N SER A 253 -8.54 20.05 -0.10
CA SER A 253 -9.09 21.19 -0.82
C SER A 253 -8.20 22.43 -0.66
N ASP A 254 -8.63 23.52 -1.26
CA ASP A 254 -8.02 24.85 -1.14
C ASP A 254 -8.63 25.71 -0.01
N ASP A 255 -9.46 25.14 0.84
CA ASP A 255 -10.19 25.84 1.88
C ASP A 255 -9.26 26.47 2.95
N ALA A 256 -8.03 25.95 3.11
CA ALA A 256 -6.99 26.56 3.94
C ALA A 256 -6.18 27.67 3.22
N GLY A 257 -6.67 28.20 2.08
CA GLY A 257 -6.04 29.26 1.32
C GLY A 257 -4.89 28.83 0.41
N ALA A 258 -4.59 27.56 0.32
CA ALA A 258 -3.57 27.03 -0.59
C ALA A 258 -4.19 26.72 -1.96
N VAL A 259 -3.54 27.13 -3.06
CA VAL A 259 -4.06 26.90 -4.42
C VAL A 259 -4.19 25.42 -4.73
N PHE A 260 -5.43 24.95 -4.94
CA PHE A 260 -5.75 23.59 -5.37
C PHE A 260 -7.10 23.59 -6.12
N PRO A 261 -7.19 24.20 -7.30
CA PRO A 261 -8.45 24.38 -8.03
C PRO A 261 -9.05 23.04 -8.48
N ASP A 262 -8.21 22.03 -8.74
CA ASP A 262 -8.62 20.74 -9.29
C ASP A 262 -9.09 19.73 -8.23
N TRP A 263 -9.29 20.13 -6.96
CA TRP A 263 -9.69 19.21 -5.89
C TRP A 263 -11.00 18.44 -6.22
N THR A 264 -11.87 19.00 -7.06
CA THR A 264 -13.10 18.32 -7.50
C THR A 264 -12.85 17.15 -8.44
N GLU A 265 -11.76 17.16 -9.23
CA GLU A 265 -11.35 15.99 -10.03
C GLU A 265 -10.89 14.84 -9.15
N HIS A 266 -10.14 15.15 -8.07
CA HIS A 266 -9.74 14.16 -7.06
C HIS A 266 -10.95 13.62 -6.30
N MET A 267 -11.94 14.47 -6.02
CA MET A 267 -13.21 14.06 -5.42
C MET A 267 -13.97 13.13 -6.36
N ALA A 268 -14.05 13.42 -7.67
CA ALA A 268 -14.71 12.55 -8.65
C ALA A 268 -14.05 11.16 -8.68
N LEU A 269 -12.72 11.10 -8.73
CA LEU A 269 -11.99 9.83 -8.66
C LEU A 269 -12.26 9.08 -7.35
N ALA A 270 -12.25 9.78 -6.21
CA ALA A 270 -12.54 9.17 -4.91
C ALA A 270 -13.98 8.62 -4.85
N MET A 271 -14.95 9.31 -5.46
CA MET A 271 -16.33 8.83 -5.56
C MET A 271 -16.45 7.55 -6.37
N GLU A 272 -15.80 7.48 -7.53
CA GLU A 272 -15.78 6.26 -8.37
C GLU A 272 -15.15 5.08 -7.61
N LEU A 273 -14.03 5.32 -6.91
CA LEU A 273 -13.37 4.30 -6.09
C LEU A 273 -14.25 3.84 -4.93
N GLN A 274 -14.96 4.76 -4.25
CA GLN A 274 -15.89 4.43 -3.17
C GLN A 274 -17.06 3.58 -3.67
N GLN A 275 -17.65 3.97 -4.80
CA GLN A 275 -18.74 3.21 -5.42
C GLN A 275 -18.27 1.81 -5.82
N GLN A 276 -17.09 1.69 -6.44
CA GLN A 276 -16.55 0.40 -6.83
C GLN A 276 -16.25 -0.50 -5.63
N MET A 277 -15.67 0.05 -4.56
CA MET A 277 -15.46 -0.69 -3.30
C MET A 277 -16.77 -1.23 -2.74
N ASN A 278 -17.79 -0.37 -2.61
CA ASN A 278 -19.09 -0.75 -2.02
C ASN A 278 -19.93 -1.64 -2.95
N SER A 279 -19.73 -1.56 -4.26
CA SER A 279 -20.36 -2.47 -5.22
C SER A 279 -19.84 -3.89 -5.10
N LEU A 280 -18.54 -4.06 -4.88
CA LEU A 280 -17.92 -5.37 -4.74
C LEU A 280 -17.99 -5.91 -3.30
N TRP A 281 -17.79 -5.04 -2.34
CA TRP A 281 -17.70 -5.37 -0.92
C TRP A 281 -18.50 -4.34 -0.10
N PRO A 282 -19.82 -4.52 0.06
CA PRO A 282 -20.68 -3.58 0.76
C PRO A 282 -20.15 -3.23 2.16
N GLY A 283 -19.94 -1.94 2.41
CA GLY A 283 -19.43 -1.42 3.68
C GLY A 283 -17.90 -1.38 3.81
N LEU A 284 -17.14 -1.82 2.79
CA LEU A 284 -15.67 -1.70 2.82
C LEU A 284 -15.24 -0.24 2.87
N ALA A 285 -15.83 0.61 2.04
CA ALA A 285 -15.50 2.02 2.03
C ALA A 285 -16.22 2.78 3.16
N ARG A 286 -15.45 3.52 3.94
CA ARG A 286 -15.95 4.56 4.82
C ARG A 286 -16.39 5.79 4.01
N PRO A 287 -17.12 6.74 4.61
CA PRO A 287 -17.34 8.04 3.97
C PRO A 287 -16.03 8.67 3.52
N ILE A 288 -15.99 9.19 2.30
CA ILE A 288 -14.88 10.03 1.84
C ILE A 288 -14.77 11.22 2.80
N THR A 289 -13.56 11.59 3.18
CA THR A 289 -13.36 12.77 4.03
C THR A 289 -12.78 13.91 3.22
N LEU A 290 -13.51 15.03 3.10
CA LEU A 290 -13.00 16.28 2.53
C LEU A 290 -12.36 17.12 3.62
N ARG A 291 -11.12 17.58 3.38
CA ARG A 291 -10.31 18.34 4.34
C ARG A 291 -9.85 19.67 3.75
N THR A 292 -9.54 20.60 4.64
CA THR A 292 -9.08 21.96 4.28
C THR A 292 -7.66 22.01 3.71
N ALA A 293 -6.79 21.06 4.08
CA ALA A 293 -5.41 20.97 3.60
C ALA A 293 -5.28 20.11 2.33
N ARG A 294 -4.22 20.35 1.54
CA ARG A 294 -4.01 19.70 0.22
C ARG A 294 -3.39 18.30 0.29
N PHE A 295 -2.63 17.98 1.34
CA PHE A 295 -1.94 16.68 1.50
C PHE A 295 -1.10 16.25 0.27
N ASN A 296 -0.38 17.19 -0.33
CA ASN A 296 0.41 17.00 -1.56
C ASN A 296 -0.38 16.50 -2.79
N GLN A 297 -1.73 16.47 -2.74
CA GLN A 297 -2.55 15.92 -3.83
C GLN A 297 -2.51 16.77 -5.10
N GLN A 298 -2.13 18.03 -5.03
CA GLN A 298 -1.96 18.91 -6.20
C GLN A 298 -0.81 18.48 -7.13
N MET A 299 -0.08 17.40 -6.83
CA MET A 299 1.09 17.01 -7.61
C MET A 299 0.72 16.28 -8.91
N THR A 300 -0.34 15.50 -8.92
CA THR A 300 -0.86 14.82 -10.12
C THR A 300 -2.37 14.78 -10.12
N LYS A 301 -2.98 14.53 -11.28
CA LYS A 301 -4.46 14.42 -11.43
C LYS A 301 -5.06 13.23 -10.67
N GLY A 302 -4.29 12.20 -10.40
CA GLY A 302 -4.73 11.00 -9.67
C GLY A 302 -4.28 10.93 -8.21
N SER A 303 -3.67 12.00 -7.66
CA SER A 303 -3.19 11.96 -6.27
C SER A 303 -4.31 11.80 -5.26
N LEU A 304 -4.21 10.81 -4.38
CA LEU A 304 -5.15 10.55 -3.28
C LEU A 304 -4.41 10.12 -2.01
N LEU A 305 -5.03 10.36 -0.87
CA LEU A 305 -4.62 9.79 0.40
C LEU A 305 -5.61 8.68 0.80
N VAL A 306 -5.09 7.55 1.19
CA VAL A 306 -5.87 6.35 1.55
C VAL A 306 -5.56 5.92 2.97
N GLU A 307 -6.57 5.88 3.81
CA GLU A 307 -6.49 5.39 5.18
C GLU A 307 -6.97 3.94 5.23
N VAL A 308 -6.08 3.01 5.50
CA VAL A 308 -6.41 1.59 5.62
C VAL A 308 -6.56 1.23 7.09
N GLY A 309 -7.81 1.19 7.55
CA GLY A 309 -8.10 0.98 8.97
C GLY A 309 -7.65 2.13 9.88
N SER A 310 -7.30 1.79 11.11
CA SER A 310 -6.74 2.70 12.12
C SER A 310 -5.68 1.99 12.94
N HIS A 311 -4.96 2.73 13.80
CA HIS A 311 -4.00 2.15 14.73
C HIS A 311 -4.60 1.10 15.70
N GLY A 312 -5.92 1.01 15.78
CA GLY A 312 -6.62 -0.02 16.55
C GLY A 312 -6.84 -1.35 15.80
N ASN A 313 -6.68 -1.36 14.47
CA ASN A 313 -6.74 -2.59 13.69
C ASN A 313 -5.46 -3.41 13.87
N THR A 314 -5.53 -4.72 13.66
CA THR A 314 -4.34 -5.55 13.48
C THR A 314 -3.80 -5.37 12.06
N LEU A 315 -2.52 -5.70 11.85
CA LEU A 315 -1.92 -5.69 10.51
C LEU A 315 -2.65 -6.63 9.55
N ASP A 316 -3.08 -7.81 10.02
CA ASP A 316 -3.84 -8.76 9.19
C ASP A 316 -5.19 -8.20 8.73
N GLU A 317 -5.91 -7.49 9.62
CA GLU A 317 -7.14 -6.78 9.26
C GLU A 317 -6.87 -5.70 8.19
N ALA A 318 -5.76 -4.97 8.33
CA ALA A 318 -5.35 -3.95 7.38
C ALA A 318 -4.96 -4.55 6.02
N LEU A 319 -4.17 -5.62 6.00
CA LEU A 319 -3.80 -6.32 4.77
C LEU A 319 -5.04 -6.89 4.05
N ALA A 320 -6.04 -7.39 4.79
CA ALA A 320 -7.29 -7.81 4.19
C ALA A 320 -8.03 -6.64 3.52
N GLY A 321 -8.12 -5.48 4.20
CA GLY A 321 -8.70 -4.26 3.63
C GLY A 321 -7.95 -3.74 2.40
N ALA A 322 -6.62 -3.75 2.47
CA ALA A 322 -5.74 -3.34 1.38
C ALA A 322 -5.95 -4.16 0.10
N ARG A 323 -6.08 -5.49 0.23
CA ARG A 323 -6.36 -6.39 -0.91
C ARG A 323 -7.67 -6.04 -1.61
N LEU A 324 -8.72 -5.81 -0.84
CA LEU A 324 -10.03 -5.52 -1.40
C LEU A 324 -10.08 -4.11 -2.00
N PHE A 325 -9.44 -3.14 -1.34
CA PHE A 325 -9.24 -1.80 -1.90
C PHE A 325 -8.50 -1.87 -3.23
N ALA A 326 -7.33 -2.50 -3.27
CA ALA A 326 -6.50 -2.56 -4.47
C ALA A 326 -7.23 -3.23 -5.64
N ARG A 327 -7.96 -4.33 -5.41
CA ARG A 327 -8.79 -4.99 -6.43
C ARG A 327 -9.90 -4.10 -6.96
N SER A 328 -10.54 -3.33 -6.08
CA SER A 328 -11.57 -2.38 -6.46
C SER A 328 -10.99 -1.21 -7.25
N ALA A 329 -9.90 -0.63 -6.74
CA ALA A 329 -9.22 0.50 -7.37
C ALA A 329 -8.66 0.13 -8.75
N ALA A 330 -7.98 -1.01 -8.89
CA ALA A 330 -7.45 -1.45 -10.18
C ALA A 330 -8.54 -1.57 -11.25
N LYS A 331 -9.75 -2.04 -10.90
CA LYS A 331 -10.86 -2.11 -11.87
C LYS A 331 -11.24 -0.73 -12.41
N VAL A 332 -11.24 0.30 -11.57
CA VAL A 332 -11.52 1.68 -12.01
C VAL A 332 -10.33 2.23 -12.81
N LEU A 333 -9.11 2.05 -12.30
CA LEU A 333 -7.91 2.62 -12.91
C LEU A 333 -7.59 2.01 -14.28
N LEU A 334 -7.85 0.72 -14.48
CA LEU A 334 -7.66 0.04 -15.78
C LEU A 334 -8.60 0.57 -16.87
N THR A 335 -9.75 1.15 -16.52
CA THR A 335 -10.61 1.83 -17.51
C THR A 335 -10.01 3.14 -18.04
N ARG A 336 -8.93 3.62 -17.43
CA ARG A 336 -8.23 4.86 -17.74
C ARG A 336 -6.98 4.66 -18.59
N VAL A 337 -6.65 3.40 -18.91
CA VAL A 337 -5.50 3.05 -19.76
C VAL A 337 -5.92 3.11 -21.22
N GLY A 338 -5.17 3.88 -22.04
CA GLY A 338 -5.47 4.00 -23.47
C GLY A 338 -4.44 4.77 -24.24
#